data_e57808d3f267ecfff99954dcdd1461b5
#
_entry.id   e57808d3f267ecfff99954dcdd1461b5
#
_cell.length_a   1.000
_cell.length_b   1.000
_cell.length_c   1.000
_cell.angle_alpha   90.00
_cell.angle_beta   90.00
_cell.angle_gamma   90.00
#
_symmetry.space_group_name_H-M   'P 1'
#
loop_
_entity.id
_entity.type
_entity.pdbx_description
1 polymer ?
#
loop_
_entity_poly.entity_id
_entity_poly.type
_entity_poly.pdbx_seq_one_letter_code
_entity_poly.pdbx_strand_id
1 'polypeptide(L)'
;APLFYLALGGPVLGWVYKAVNTMDSMVGYKNEAYLYFGRAAAKLDDLANFLPARLSAGLMVLAAAVLGMDWWEGMRIFFRDRFNHASPNSAQTEAVCAGVLHVQLAGDAWYFGTIYKKKTIGDDKRPVEAEDIPRACRLMYGAAWAAALAAVLVLAGIRSSWRRCASPCTPTYQRG
;
A
#
# COMPACT_ATOMS: atom_id res chain seq x y z
N ALA A 1 -3.70 -2.82 1.24
CA ALA A 1 -3.77 -3.13 2.67
C ALA A 1 -4.73 -4.29 2.99
N PRO A 2 -5.97 -4.40 2.44
CA PRO A 2 -6.87 -5.52 2.74
C PRO A 2 -6.24 -6.91 2.55
N LEU A 3 -5.55 -7.14 1.43
CA LEU A 3 -4.88 -8.42 1.14
C LEU A 3 -3.77 -8.74 2.15
N PHE A 4 -3.07 -7.73 2.62
CA PHE A 4 -2.04 -7.89 3.64
C PHE A 4 -2.64 -8.43 4.95
N TYR A 5 -3.73 -7.84 5.42
CA TYR A 5 -4.40 -8.28 6.65
C TYR A 5 -5.12 -9.63 6.50
N LEU A 6 -5.68 -9.90 5.32
CA LEU A 6 -6.23 -11.23 5.00
C LEU A 6 -5.15 -12.31 5.03
N ALA A 7 -3.95 -12.04 4.51
CA ALA A 7 -2.84 -12.99 4.52
C ALA A 7 -2.29 -13.23 5.92
N LEU A 8 -2.27 -12.21 6.79
CA LEU A 8 -1.74 -12.31 8.16
C LEU A 8 -2.66 -13.04 9.13
N GLY A 9 -3.95 -12.76 9.11
CA GLY A 9 -4.90 -13.27 10.11
C GLY A 9 -6.27 -13.64 9.56
N GLY A 10 -6.31 -13.96 8.28
CA GLY A 10 -7.51 -14.42 7.62
C GLY A 10 -8.66 -13.40 7.60
N PRO A 11 -9.90 -13.87 7.44
CA PRO A 11 -11.07 -12.99 7.32
C PRO A 11 -11.26 -12.05 8.51
N VAL A 12 -10.90 -12.48 9.72
CA VAL A 12 -11.09 -11.68 10.94
C VAL A 12 -10.27 -10.39 10.88
N LEU A 13 -8.96 -10.47 10.62
CA LEU A 13 -8.10 -9.29 10.51
C LEU A 13 -8.48 -8.44 9.28
N GLY A 14 -8.91 -9.07 8.20
CA GLY A 14 -9.43 -8.35 7.03
C GLY A 14 -10.66 -7.50 7.37
N TRP A 15 -11.60 -8.02 8.14
CA TRP A 15 -12.77 -7.28 8.60
C TRP A 15 -12.42 -6.17 9.59
N VAL A 16 -11.52 -6.43 10.55
CA VAL A 16 -11.05 -5.41 11.50
C VAL A 16 -10.40 -4.24 10.75
N TYR A 17 -9.50 -4.53 9.81
CA TYR A 17 -8.93 -3.50 8.96
C TYR A 17 -10.01 -2.71 8.20
N LYS A 18 -10.98 -3.41 7.58
CA LYS A 18 -12.05 -2.75 6.83
C LYS A 18 -12.93 -1.88 7.71
N ALA A 19 -13.20 -2.28 8.94
CA ALA A 19 -13.94 -1.48 9.91
C ALA A 19 -13.19 -0.18 10.23
N VAL A 20 -11.87 -0.23 10.49
CA VAL A 20 -11.02 0.95 10.75
C VAL A 20 -11.03 1.89 9.54
N ASN A 21 -10.81 1.37 8.35
CA ASN A 21 -10.79 2.15 7.12
C ASN A 21 -12.16 2.78 6.79
N THR A 22 -13.26 2.07 7.08
CA THR A 22 -14.61 2.62 6.90
C THR A 22 -14.90 3.71 7.94
N MET A 23 -14.46 3.52 9.18
CA MET A 23 -14.58 4.54 10.24
C MET A 23 -13.89 5.84 9.84
N ASP A 24 -12.65 5.77 9.37
CA ASP A 24 -11.94 6.96 8.87
C ASP A 24 -12.69 7.63 7.71
N SER A 25 -13.16 6.86 6.75
CA SER A 25 -13.90 7.38 5.58
C SER A 25 -15.21 8.07 5.94
N MET A 26 -15.88 7.64 7.03
CA MET A 26 -17.18 8.20 7.43
C MET A 26 -17.06 9.37 8.40
N VAL A 27 -16.10 9.33 9.33
CA VAL A 27 -16.00 10.32 10.41
C VAL A 27 -14.63 11.01 10.51
N GLY A 28 -13.65 10.61 9.70
CA GLY A 28 -12.30 11.20 9.67
C GLY A 28 -12.25 12.64 9.15
N TYR A 29 -13.34 13.12 8.55
CA TYR A 29 -13.45 14.52 8.12
C TYR A 29 -13.52 15.46 9.32
N LYS A 30 -12.92 16.65 9.19
CA LYS A 30 -12.97 17.71 10.20
C LYS A 30 -14.38 18.29 10.28
N ASN A 31 -15.26 17.62 10.99
CA ASN A 31 -16.60 18.10 11.34
C ASN A 31 -16.61 18.41 12.84
N GLU A 32 -17.20 19.54 13.24
CA GLU A 32 -17.26 19.97 14.64
C GLU A 32 -17.88 18.93 15.56
N ALA A 33 -18.90 18.20 15.07
CA ALA A 33 -19.59 17.16 15.84
C ALA A 33 -18.72 15.93 16.16
N TYR A 34 -17.74 15.61 15.33
CA TYR A 34 -16.94 14.38 15.45
C TYR A 34 -15.42 14.65 15.48
N LEU A 35 -15.01 15.87 15.81
CA LEU A 35 -13.61 16.32 15.70
C LEU A 35 -12.62 15.38 16.42
N TYR A 36 -12.90 14.99 17.65
CA TYR A 36 -12.01 14.11 18.42
C TYR A 36 -12.10 12.65 17.99
N PHE A 37 -13.29 12.16 17.75
CA PHE A 37 -13.53 10.78 17.29
C PHE A 37 -12.97 10.56 15.89
N GLY A 38 -13.20 11.51 14.97
CA GLY A 38 -12.63 11.47 13.62
C GLY A 38 -11.10 11.50 13.60
N ARG A 39 -10.48 12.29 14.51
CA ARG A 39 -9.02 12.28 14.66
C ARG A 39 -8.48 10.93 15.14
N ALA A 40 -9.19 10.25 16.01
CA ALA A 40 -8.80 8.92 16.48
C ALA A 40 -8.92 7.89 15.35
N ALA A 41 -10.02 7.92 14.59
CA ALA A 41 -10.24 7.07 13.43
C ALA A 41 -9.16 7.25 12.36
N ALA A 42 -8.85 8.50 11.99
CA ALA A 42 -7.79 8.83 11.03
C ALA A 42 -6.41 8.35 11.47
N LYS A 43 -6.06 8.52 12.75
CA LYS A 43 -4.78 8.01 13.27
C LYS A 43 -4.70 6.49 13.29
N LEU A 44 -5.81 5.80 13.57
CA LEU A 44 -5.90 4.35 13.53
C LEU A 44 -5.75 3.83 12.10
N ASP A 45 -6.39 4.47 11.12
CA ASP A 45 -6.23 4.15 9.71
C ASP A 45 -4.80 4.42 9.23
N ASP A 46 -4.20 5.55 9.59
CA ASP A 46 -2.79 5.84 9.29
C ASP A 46 -1.85 4.78 9.88
N LEU A 47 -2.08 4.31 11.09
CA LEU A 47 -1.29 3.24 11.71
C LEU A 47 -1.50 1.90 10.98
N ALA A 48 -2.75 1.55 10.69
CA ALA A 48 -3.07 0.32 9.97
C ALA A 48 -2.48 0.31 8.54
N ASN A 49 -2.44 1.44 7.86
CA ASN A 49 -1.86 1.57 6.52
C ASN A 49 -0.33 1.77 6.51
N PHE A 50 0.30 1.99 7.66
CA PHE A 50 1.72 2.35 7.71
C PHE A 50 2.64 1.32 7.03
N LEU A 51 2.51 0.04 7.38
CA LEU A 51 3.32 -1.03 6.80
C LEU A 51 2.83 -1.41 5.38
N PRO A 52 1.53 -1.61 5.15
CA PRO A 52 1.02 -1.91 3.81
C PRO A 52 1.40 -0.88 2.74
N ALA A 53 1.36 0.42 3.05
CA ALA A 53 1.71 1.46 2.08
C ALA A 53 3.18 1.36 1.61
N ARG A 54 4.09 1.10 2.54
CA ARG A 54 5.52 0.93 2.23
C ARG A 54 5.82 -0.33 1.45
N LEU A 55 5.17 -1.45 1.83
CA LEU A 55 5.25 -2.69 1.07
C LEU A 55 4.70 -2.52 -0.34
N SER A 56 3.56 -1.83 -0.49
CA SER A 56 2.98 -1.55 -1.81
C SER A 56 3.92 -0.72 -2.68
N ALA A 57 4.57 0.31 -2.12
CA ALA A 57 5.55 1.11 -2.85
C ALA A 57 6.75 0.25 -3.31
N GLY A 58 7.29 -0.61 -2.44
CA GLY A 58 8.36 -1.53 -2.81
C GLY A 58 7.95 -2.52 -3.90
N LEU A 59 6.74 -3.07 -3.83
CA LEU A 59 6.19 -3.95 -4.86
C LEU A 59 5.95 -3.22 -6.18
N MET A 60 5.58 -1.93 -6.15
CA MET A 60 5.47 -1.11 -7.35
C MET A 60 6.83 -0.88 -8.02
N VAL A 61 7.88 -0.61 -7.24
CA VAL A 61 9.26 -0.50 -7.77
C VAL A 61 9.69 -1.83 -8.42
N LEU A 62 9.43 -2.95 -7.77
CA LEU A 62 9.71 -4.27 -8.33
C LEU A 62 8.92 -4.53 -9.62
N ALA A 63 7.63 -4.19 -9.63
CA ALA A 63 6.78 -4.31 -10.81
C ALA A 63 7.29 -3.43 -11.96
N ALA A 64 7.71 -2.20 -11.68
CA ALA A 64 8.31 -1.32 -12.68
C ALA A 64 9.56 -1.93 -13.30
N ALA A 65 10.44 -2.54 -12.49
CA ALA A 65 11.63 -3.23 -12.98
C ALA A 65 11.30 -4.42 -13.89
N VAL A 66 10.33 -5.25 -13.49
CA VAL A 66 9.89 -6.43 -14.29
C VAL A 66 9.21 -6.00 -15.60
N LEU A 67 8.45 -4.91 -15.58
CA LEU A 67 7.75 -4.37 -16.74
C LEU A 67 8.66 -3.55 -17.68
N GLY A 68 9.95 -3.41 -17.37
CA GLY A 68 10.88 -2.61 -18.15
C GLY A 68 10.62 -1.10 -18.09
N MET A 69 9.95 -0.63 -17.03
CA MET A 69 9.72 0.79 -16.78
C MET A 69 10.86 1.39 -15.95
N ASP A 70 10.92 2.72 -15.85
CA ASP A 70 11.99 3.41 -15.12
C ASP A 70 11.84 3.29 -13.60
N TRP A 71 12.17 2.10 -13.07
CA TRP A 71 12.11 1.79 -11.64
C TRP A 71 13.10 2.62 -10.82
N TRP A 72 14.24 3.02 -11.42
CA TRP A 72 15.25 3.80 -10.73
C TRP A 72 14.76 5.20 -10.40
N GLU A 73 14.15 5.85 -11.39
CA GLU A 73 13.53 7.16 -11.18
C GLU A 73 12.35 7.06 -10.21
N GLY A 74 11.56 5.99 -10.30
CA GLY A 74 10.53 5.69 -9.30
C GLY A 74 11.06 5.62 -7.87
N MET A 75 12.20 4.93 -7.68
CA MET A 75 12.87 4.84 -6.37
C MET A 75 13.44 6.19 -5.91
N ARG A 76 14.06 6.95 -6.81
CA ARG A 76 14.60 8.29 -6.51
C ARG A 76 13.51 9.22 -6.00
N ILE A 77 12.41 9.32 -6.72
CA ILE A 77 11.27 10.17 -6.35
C ILE A 77 10.61 9.68 -5.07
N PHE A 78 10.49 8.36 -4.89
CA PHE A 78 9.98 7.79 -3.64
C PHE A 78 10.75 8.28 -2.42
N PHE A 79 12.07 8.20 -2.41
CA PHE A 79 12.87 8.64 -1.26
C PHE A 79 12.80 10.15 -1.02
N ARG A 80 12.64 10.95 -2.07
CA ARG A 80 12.56 12.40 -1.99
C ARG A 80 11.17 12.88 -1.53
N ASP A 81 10.10 12.34 -2.10
CA ASP A 81 8.75 12.93 -2.04
C ASP A 81 7.72 12.13 -1.23
N ARG A 82 8.06 10.96 -0.71
CA ARG A 82 7.13 10.07 0.01
C ARG A 82 6.44 10.69 1.23
N PHE A 83 6.85 11.85 1.66
CA PHE A 83 6.26 12.60 2.78
C PHE A 83 5.60 13.91 2.33
N ASN A 84 5.43 14.13 1.04
CA ASN A 84 4.82 15.34 0.49
C ASN A 84 3.29 15.30 0.47
N HIS A 85 2.66 14.51 1.33
CA HIS A 85 1.21 14.44 1.48
C HIS A 85 0.79 14.62 2.95
N ALA A 86 -0.46 15.05 3.19
CA ALA A 86 -1.01 15.22 4.54
C ALA A 86 -1.08 13.90 5.33
N SER A 87 -1.45 12.79 4.67
CA SER A 87 -1.34 11.45 5.23
C SER A 87 0.06 10.88 4.98
N PRO A 88 0.70 10.25 5.98
CA PRO A 88 2.04 9.66 5.85
C PRO A 88 2.07 8.44 4.91
N ASN A 89 0.92 7.97 4.46
CA ASN A 89 0.76 6.74 3.68
C ASN A 89 0.44 6.99 2.20
N SER A 90 -0.27 8.08 1.87
CA SER A 90 -0.75 8.35 0.51
C SER A 90 0.38 8.56 -0.48
N ALA A 91 1.36 9.40 -0.15
CA ALA A 91 2.46 9.71 -1.05
C ALA A 91 3.43 8.54 -1.31
N GLN A 92 3.33 7.42 -0.59
CA GLN A 92 4.26 6.30 -0.75
C GLN A 92 4.19 5.70 -2.17
N THR A 93 2.99 5.37 -2.62
CA THR A 93 2.75 4.80 -3.96
C THR A 93 2.67 5.87 -5.05
N GLU A 94 2.14 7.05 -4.72
CA GLU A 94 2.08 8.20 -5.63
C GLU A 94 3.47 8.64 -6.08
N ALA A 95 4.44 8.70 -5.16
CA ALA A 95 5.81 9.08 -5.49
C ALA A 95 6.49 8.07 -6.42
N VAL A 96 6.28 6.76 -6.22
CA VAL A 96 6.78 5.74 -7.14
C VAL A 96 6.15 5.91 -8.52
N CYS A 97 4.83 6.08 -8.59
CA CYS A 97 4.11 6.24 -9.84
C CYS A 97 4.56 7.49 -10.60
N ALA A 98 4.67 8.63 -9.92
CA ALA A 98 5.14 9.88 -10.49
C ALA A 98 6.55 9.74 -11.10
N GLY A 99 7.46 9.08 -10.37
CA GLY A 99 8.82 8.85 -10.83
C GLY A 99 8.88 7.92 -12.04
N VAL A 100 8.21 6.76 -11.96
CA VAL A 100 8.17 5.76 -13.05
C VAL A 100 7.58 6.32 -14.34
N LEU A 101 6.59 7.20 -14.23
CA LEU A 101 5.92 7.82 -15.38
C LEU A 101 6.53 9.16 -15.80
N HIS A 102 7.50 9.69 -15.07
CA HIS A 102 8.13 11.00 -15.31
C HIS A 102 7.14 12.17 -15.34
N VAL A 103 6.13 12.14 -14.47
CA VAL A 103 5.11 13.17 -14.37
C VAL A 103 5.09 13.79 -12.98
N GLN A 104 4.61 15.02 -12.89
CA GLN A 104 4.35 15.67 -11.62
C GLN A 104 2.89 15.44 -11.21
N LEU A 105 2.68 15.01 -9.98
CA LEU A 105 1.38 14.79 -9.37
C LEU A 105 1.16 15.73 -8.19
N ALA A 106 -0.07 15.80 -7.69
CA ALA A 106 -0.49 16.68 -6.61
C ALA A 106 -0.32 18.17 -6.97
N GLY A 107 0.04 19.02 -6.01
CA GLY A 107 0.11 20.46 -6.19
C GLY A 107 -1.14 21.17 -5.73
N ASP A 108 -1.23 22.47 -6.02
CA ASP A 108 -2.31 23.34 -5.58
C ASP A 108 -3.66 22.87 -6.15
N ALA A 109 -4.68 22.87 -5.31
CA ALA A 109 -6.01 22.43 -5.69
C ALA A 109 -7.09 23.40 -5.19
N TRP A 110 -8.12 23.62 -6.01
CA TRP A 110 -9.27 24.41 -5.67
C TRP A 110 -10.31 23.56 -4.94
N TYR A 111 -10.66 23.96 -3.71
CA TYR A 111 -11.76 23.38 -2.95
C TYR A 111 -12.68 24.49 -2.47
N PHE A 112 -13.96 24.43 -2.82
CA PHE A 112 -14.99 25.39 -2.38
C PHE A 112 -14.60 26.88 -2.60
N GLY A 113 -13.98 27.18 -3.75
CA GLY A 113 -13.58 28.55 -4.10
C GLY A 113 -12.28 29.06 -3.46
N THR A 114 -11.57 28.20 -2.70
CA THR A 114 -10.27 28.54 -2.06
C THR A 114 -9.15 27.67 -2.63
N ILE A 115 -7.98 28.28 -2.85
CA ILE A 115 -6.75 27.55 -3.25
C ILE A 115 -6.10 26.97 -2.01
N TYR A 116 -5.98 25.66 -1.99
CA TYR A 116 -5.18 24.93 -0.99
C TYR A 116 -3.81 24.63 -1.57
N LYS A 117 -2.77 25.26 -1.01
CA LYS A 117 -1.39 24.97 -1.38
C LYS A 117 -0.99 23.60 -0.89
N LYS A 118 -0.56 22.74 -1.81
CA LYS A 118 -0.05 21.40 -1.54
C LYS A 118 1.31 21.23 -2.18
N LYS A 119 2.16 20.42 -1.54
CA LYS A 119 3.43 20.04 -2.13
C LYS A 119 3.21 19.18 -3.36
N THR A 120 4.05 19.34 -4.36
CA THR A 120 4.08 18.48 -5.55
C THR A 120 4.84 17.19 -5.28
N ILE A 121 4.55 16.16 -6.06
CA ILE A 121 5.17 14.84 -6.02
C ILE A 121 5.65 14.51 -7.42
N GLY A 122 6.93 14.20 -7.57
CA GLY A 122 7.55 13.98 -8.87
C GLY A 122 8.11 15.25 -9.50
N ASP A 123 8.73 15.09 -10.65
CA ASP A 123 9.33 16.15 -11.44
C ASP A 123 8.43 16.48 -12.63
N ASP A 124 8.30 17.76 -12.96
CA ASP A 124 7.56 18.24 -14.14
C ASP A 124 8.41 18.06 -15.40
N LYS A 125 8.65 16.80 -15.79
CA LYS A 125 9.45 16.47 -16.99
C LYS A 125 8.59 16.49 -18.25
N ARG A 126 7.29 16.21 -18.13
CA ARG A 126 6.33 16.24 -19.21
C ARG A 126 4.89 16.37 -18.66
N PRO A 127 3.97 16.89 -19.47
CA PRO A 127 2.56 16.92 -19.08
C PRO A 127 1.99 15.51 -18.91
N VAL A 128 0.95 15.39 -18.06
CA VAL A 128 0.18 14.14 -17.91
C VAL A 128 -0.68 13.93 -19.16
N GLU A 129 -0.64 12.75 -19.72
CA GLU A 129 -1.34 12.35 -20.93
C GLU A 129 -2.35 11.23 -20.64
N ALA A 130 -3.31 11.02 -21.55
CA ALA A 130 -4.31 9.96 -21.41
C ALA A 130 -3.67 8.56 -21.39
N GLU A 131 -2.54 8.38 -22.08
CA GLU A 131 -1.74 7.15 -22.12
C GLU A 131 -1.10 6.79 -20.79
N ASP A 132 -1.01 7.73 -19.84
CA ASP A 132 -0.50 7.46 -18.51
C ASP A 132 -1.48 6.64 -17.66
N ILE A 133 -2.76 6.71 -17.98
CA ILE A 133 -3.79 5.89 -17.31
C ILE A 133 -3.50 4.39 -17.51
N PRO A 134 -3.38 3.85 -18.75
CA PRO A 134 -3.04 2.44 -18.93
C PRO A 134 -1.64 2.09 -18.44
N ARG A 135 -0.66 3.00 -18.47
CA ARG A 135 0.68 2.78 -17.89
C ARG A 135 0.60 2.61 -16.36
N ALA A 136 -0.11 3.51 -15.68
CA ALA A 136 -0.35 3.41 -14.24
C ALA A 136 -1.13 2.15 -13.86
N CYS A 137 -2.13 1.77 -14.66
CA CYS A 137 -2.87 0.52 -14.48
C CYS A 137 -1.96 -0.70 -14.59
N ARG A 138 -1.07 -0.76 -15.58
CA ARG A 138 -0.10 -1.86 -15.71
C ARG A 138 0.80 -1.97 -14.48
N LEU A 139 1.30 -0.85 -14.00
CA LEU A 139 2.12 -0.78 -12.79
C LEU A 139 1.34 -1.27 -11.56
N MET A 140 0.10 -0.83 -11.39
CA MET A 140 -0.80 -1.25 -10.31
C MET A 140 -1.08 -2.76 -10.36
N TYR A 141 -1.43 -3.30 -11.53
CA TYR A 141 -1.67 -4.74 -11.70
C TYR A 141 -0.42 -5.56 -11.46
N GLY A 142 0.74 -5.10 -11.95
CA GLY A 142 2.03 -5.74 -11.69
C GLY A 142 2.33 -5.84 -10.20
N ALA A 143 2.14 -4.75 -9.46
CA ALA A 143 2.30 -4.72 -8.01
C ALA A 143 1.28 -5.63 -7.29
N ALA A 144 0.02 -5.66 -7.76
CA ALA A 144 -1.02 -6.53 -7.19
C ALA A 144 -0.71 -8.02 -7.39
N TRP A 145 -0.24 -8.42 -8.57
CA TRP A 145 0.19 -9.79 -8.84
C TRP A 145 1.41 -10.18 -8.00
N ALA A 146 2.39 -9.29 -7.87
CA ALA A 146 3.54 -9.52 -7.00
C ALA A 146 3.13 -9.68 -5.53
N ALA A 147 2.17 -8.87 -5.05
CA ALA A 147 1.61 -9.00 -3.70
C ALA A 147 0.87 -10.33 -3.50
N ALA A 148 0.05 -10.74 -4.47
CA ALA A 148 -0.68 -11.99 -4.41
C ALA A 148 0.27 -13.20 -4.38
N LEU A 149 1.28 -13.20 -5.24
CA LEU A 149 2.31 -14.24 -5.26
C LEU A 149 3.06 -14.32 -3.94
N ALA A 150 3.51 -13.19 -3.40
CA ALA A 150 4.18 -13.13 -2.11
C ALA A 150 3.29 -13.68 -0.98
N ALA A 151 2.01 -13.33 -0.95
CA ALA A 151 1.06 -13.83 0.04
C ALA A 151 0.89 -15.36 -0.07
N VAL A 152 0.75 -15.91 -1.27
CA VAL A 152 0.66 -17.36 -1.51
C VAL A 152 1.92 -18.08 -1.03
N LEU A 153 3.10 -17.55 -1.35
CA LEU A 153 4.38 -18.17 -0.93
C LEU A 153 4.53 -18.16 0.59
N VAL A 154 4.18 -17.07 1.26
CA VAL A 154 4.22 -16.99 2.73
C VAL A 154 3.26 -18.00 3.36
N LEU A 155 2.01 -18.07 2.89
CA LEU A 155 1.02 -19.02 3.40
C LEU A 155 1.43 -20.47 3.16
N ALA A 156 1.97 -20.80 1.99
CA ALA A 156 2.50 -22.11 1.69
C ALA A 156 3.68 -22.48 2.61
N GLY A 157 4.59 -21.54 2.86
CA GLY A 157 5.72 -21.71 3.78
C GLY A 157 5.28 -21.99 5.21
N ILE A 158 4.33 -21.22 5.73
CA ILE A 158 3.74 -21.42 7.05
C ILE A 158 3.10 -22.81 7.14
N ARG A 159 2.29 -23.20 6.15
CA ARG A 159 1.61 -24.50 6.13
C ARG A 159 2.59 -25.67 6.09
N SER A 160 3.69 -25.55 5.35
CA SER A 160 4.73 -26.58 5.28
C SER A 160 5.48 -26.73 6.60
N SER A 161 5.72 -25.63 7.31
CA SER A 161 6.34 -25.62 8.64
C SER A 161 5.46 -26.32 9.69
N TRP A 162 4.17 -26.00 9.70
CA TRP A 162 3.19 -26.65 10.60
C TRP A 162 3.11 -28.16 10.39
N ARG A 163 3.12 -28.64 9.14
CA ARG A 163 3.11 -30.07 8.83
C ARG A 163 4.36 -30.80 9.37
N ARG A 164 5.53 -30.15 9.33
CA ARG A 164 6.77 -30.73 9.88
C ARG A 164 6.77 -30.85 11.40
N CYS A 165 6.16 -29.88 12.08
CA CYS A 165 6.02 -29.91 13.54
C CYS A 165 4.93 -30.90 14.01
N ALA A 166 3.93 -31.20 13.17
CA ALA A 166 2.82 -32.08 13.49
C ALA A 166 3.06 -33.55 13.14
N SER A 167 4.25 -33.94 12.64
CA SER A 167 4.62 -35.35 12.43
C SER A 167 4.74 -36.02 13.80
N PRO A 168 3.86 -36.98 14.15
CA PRO A 168 3.97 -37.67 15.44
C PRO A 168 5.29 -38.47 15.48
N CYS A 169 6.02 -38.35 16.59
CA CYS A 169 7.02 -39.33 16.94
C CYS A 169 6.33 -40.71 16.99
N THR A 170 6.50 -41.53 15.98
CA THR A 170 6.10 -42.93 16.04
C THR A 170 6.95 -43.60 17.10
N PRO A 171 6.39 -44.04 18.23
CA PRO A 171 7.17 -44.85 19.17
C PRO A 171 7.51 -46.17 18.47
N THR A 172 8.79 -46.44 18.26
CA THR A 172 9.29 -47.76 17.87
C THR A 172 9.00 -48.70 19.01
N TYR A 173 7.87 -49.43 18.93
CA TYR A 173 7.59 -50.55 19.81
C TYR A 173 8.51 -51.70 19.38
N GLN A 174 9.65 -51.84 20.06
CA GLN A 174 10.47 -53.05 19.98
C GLN A 174 9.71 -54.14 20.73
N ARG A 175 9.20 -55.13 19.98
CA ARG A 175 8.81 -56.42 20.57
C ARG A 175 10.11 -57.21 20.89
N GLY A 176 10.38 -57.36 22.20
CA GLY A 176 11.27 -58.36 22.71
C GLY A 176 10.54 -59.70 22.91
#